data_65a2414de60bedd889a77b1de383027c
#
_entry.id   65a2414de60bedd889a77b1de383027c
#
_cell.length_a   1.000
_cell.length_b   1.000
_cell.length_c   1.000
_cell.angle_alpha   90.00
_cell.angle_beta   90.00
_cell.angle_gamma   90.00
#
_symmetry.space_group_name_H-M   'P 1'
#
loop_
_entity.id
_entity.type
_entity.pdbx_description
1 polymer ?
#
loop_
_entity_poly.entity_id
_entity_poly.type
_entity_poly.pdbx_seq_one_letter_code
_entity_poly.pdbx_strand_id
1 'polypeptide(L)'
;MATVAGKIGDAEEGNLAARLIALENIIVALLADAPESQSERVREMANFISPRSGSTPHRLTIEAARNMVALVERAAHYRSKPE
;
A
#
# COMPACT_ATOMS: atom_id res chain seq x y z
N MET A 1 32.83 -0.02 8.49
CA MET A 1 31.47 0.38 8.14
C MET A 1 30.62 -0.75 7.58
N ALA A 2 31.26 -1.69 6.92
CA ALA A 2 30.51 -2.81 6.35
C ALA A 2 29.76 -3.60 7.42
N THR A 3 30.38 -3.84 8.55
CA THR A 3 29.74 -4.56 9.64
C THR A 3 28.58 -3.77 10.23
N VAL A 4 28.75 -2.46 10.27
CA VAL A 4 27.69 -1.59 10.75
C VAL A 4 26.52 -1.60 9.79
N ALA A 5 26.81 -1.72 8.49
CA ALA A 5 25.77 -1.75 7.49
C ALA A 5 24.81 -2.92 7.68
N GLY A 6 25.32 -4.09 8.06
CA GLY A 6 24.46 -5.25 8.30
C GLY A 6 23.51 -5.01 9.46
N LYS A 7 24.01 -4.48 10.56
CA LYS A 7 23.18 -4.19 11.72
C LYS A 7 22.24 -3.02 11.46
N ILE A 8 22.74 -2.02 10.74
CA ILE A 8 21.91 -0.90 10.37
C ILE A 8 20.77 -1.38 9.48
N GLY A 9 21.04 -2.35 8.61
CA GLY A 9 20.01 -2.92 7.76
C GLY A 9 18.87 -3.52 8.57
N ASP A 10 19.18 -4.29 9.61
CA ASP A 10 18.15 -4.89 10.46
C ASP A 10 17.34 -3.81 11.18
N ALA A 11 18.03 -2.83 11.74
CA ALA A 11 17.35 -1.75 12.45
C ALA A 11 16.53 -0.91 11.48
N GLU A 12 17.06 -0.67 10.29
CA GLU A 12 16.36 0.12 9.30
C GLU A 12 15.17 -0.64 8.72
N GLU A 13 15.28 -1.93 8.56
CA GLU A 13 14.17 -2.74 8.11
C GLU A 13 13.02 -2.68 9.12
N GLY A 14 13.32 -2.80 10.42
CA GLY A 14 12.31 -2.68 11.44
C GLY A 14 11.69 -1.30 11.47
N ASN A 15 12.53 -0.26 11.36
CA ASN A 15 12.04 1.10 11.34
C ASN A 15 11.20 1.37 10.09
N LEU A 16 11.65 0.86 8.95
CA LEU A 16 10.92 1.01 7.70
C LEU A 16 9.57 0.31 7.77
N ALA A 17 9.55 -0.91 8.31
CA ALA A 17 8.31 -1.64 8.46
C ALA A 17 7.33 -0.87 9.34
N ALA A 18 7.82 -0.31 10.45
CA ALA A 18 6.97 0.48 11.35
C ALA A 18 6.42 1.71 10.64
N ARG A 19 7.24 2.36 9.84
CA ARG A 19 6.79 3.54 9.09
C ARG A 19 5.74 3.16 8.05
N LEU A 20 5.94 2.04 7.38
CA LEU A 20 4.97 1.58 6.39
C LEU A 20 3.64 1.23 7.05
N ILE A 21 3.69 0.56 8.20
CA ILE A 21 2.48 0.26 8.94
C ILE A 21 1.74 1.55 9.29
N ALA A 22 2.47 2.55 9.78
CA ALA A 22 1.87 3.83 10.15
C ALA A 22 1.26 4.51 8.92
N LEU A 23 2.00 4.55 7.81
CA LEU A 23 1.52 5.21 6.61
C LEU A 23 0.30 4.51 6.03
N GLU A 24 0.32 3.18 6.00
CA GLU A 24 -0.82 2.44 5.49
C GLU A 24 -2.07 2.68 6.33
N ASN A 25 -1.92 2.72 7.64
CA ASN A 25 -3.07 2.95 8.50
C ASN A 25 -3.60 4.38 8.36
N ILE A 26 -2.71 5.35 8.17
CA ILE A 26 -3.15 6.71 7.92
C ILE A 26 -3.93 6.78 6.61
N ILE A 27 -3.42 6.12 5.57
CA ILE A 27 -4.10 6.11 4.27
C ILE A 27 -5.47 5.45 4.40
N VAL A 28 -5.56 4.35 5.11
CA VAL A 28 -6.83 3.66 5.32
C VAL A 28 -7.82 4.59 6.02
N ALA A 29 -7.36 5.30 7.04
CA ALA A 29 -8.23 6.23 7.77
C ALA A 29 -8.72 7.37 6.86
N LEU A 30 -7.82 7.91 6.05
CA LEU A 30 -8.19 8.99 5.14
C LEU A 30 -9.17 8.50 4.08
N LEU A 31 -8.96 7.32 3.53
CA LEU A 31 -9.85 6.76 2.53
C LEU A 31 -11.22 6.42 3.12
N ALA A 32 -11.25 5.98 4.38
CA ALA A 32 -12.52 5.64 5.00
C ALA A 32 -13.43 6.85 5.15
N ASP A 33 -12.85 8.03 5.33
CA ASP A 33 -13.62 9.26 5.45
C ASP A 33 -13.83 9.97 4.12
N ALA A 34 -13.13 9.55 3.09
CA ALA A 34 -13.21 10.21 1.78
C ALA A 34 -14.41 9.70 1.01
N PRO A 35 -14.86 10.46 -0.01
CA PRO A 35 -15.91 9.97 -0.90
C PRO A 35 -15.48 8.69 -1.58
N GLU A 36 -16.45 7.86 -1.92
CA GLU A 36 -16.18 6.59 -2.56
C GLU A 36 -15.42 6.75 -3.87
N SER A 37 -15.62 7.87 -4.56
CA SER A 37 -14.90 8.15 -5.79
C SER A 37 -13.39 8.18 -5.58
N GLN A 38 -12.94 8.50 -4.39
CA GLN A 38 -11.50 8.50 -4.10
C GLN A 38 -10.95 7.08 -4.13
N SER A 39 -11.69 6.14 -3.54
CA SER A 39 -11.30 4.73 -3.57
C SER A 39 -11.30 4.19 -5.00
N GLU A 40 -12.28 4.60 -5.79
CA GLU A 40 -12.33 4.20 -7.19
C GLU A 40 -11.13 4.73 -7.96
N ARG A 41 -10.72 5.95 -7.65
CA ARG A 41 -9.54 6.52 -8.28
C ARG A 41 -8.29 5.71 -7.96
N VAL A 42 -8.16 5.26 -6.72
CA VAL A 42 -7.04 4.41 -6.34
C VAL A 42 -7.07 3.09 -7.10
N ARG A 43 -8.25 2.50 -7.26
CA ARG A 43 -8.39 1.26 -8.02
C ARG A 43 -7.98 1.46 -9.48
N GLU A 44 -8.36 2.60 -10.06
CA GLU A 44 -7.97 2.92 -11.42
C GLU A 44 -6.45 3.02 -11.54
N MET A 45 -5.81 3.66 -10.56
CA MET A 45 -4.36 3.76 -10.57
C MET A 45 -3.70 2.39 -10.44
N ALA A 46 -4.26 1.53 -9.60
CA ALA A 46 -3.73 0.18 -9.45
C ALA A 46 -3.82 -0.58 -10.77
N ASN A 47 -4.94 -0.44 -11.48
CA ASN A 47 -5.09 -1.04 -12.79
C ASN A 47 -4.10 -0.48 -13.79
N PHE A 48 -3.84 0.82 -13.71
CA PHE A 48 -2.94 1.49 -14.63
C PHE A 48 -1.51 0.96 -14.50
N ILE A 49 -1.05 0.71 -13.26
CA ILE A 49 0.31 0.23 -13.04
C ILE A 49 0.43 -1.28 -13.15
N SER A 50 -0.68 -2.00 -13.21
CA SER A 50 -0.65 -3.46 -13.36
C SER A 50 -0.12 -3.84 -14.74
N PRO A 51 0.65 -4.94 -14.83
CA PRO A 51 1.16 -5.37 -16.13
C PRO A 51 0.03 -5.67 -17.10
N ARG A 52 0.20 -5.21 -18.32
CA ARG A 52 -0.79 -5.45 -19.35
C ARG A 52 -0.49 -6.75 -20.06
N SER A 53 -1.51 -7.29 -20.70
CA SER A 53 -1.35 -8.47 -21.53
C SER A 53 -0.24 -8.23 -22.55
N GLY A 54 0.70 -9.16 -22.65
CA GLY A 54 1.82 -9.05 -23.57
C GLY A 54 3.03 -8.31 -23.01
N SER A 55 2.90 -7.65 -21.86
CA SER A 55 4.02 -6.99 -21.20
C SER A 55 4.77 -7.98 -20.34
N THR A 56 6.05 -7.73 -20.12
CA THR A 56 6.82 -8.49 -19.16
C THR A 56 6.39 -8.09 -17.76
N PRO A 57 5.87 -9.03 -16.95
CA PRO A 57 5.42 -8.67 -15.60
C PRO A 57 6.59 -8.21 -14.75
N HIS A 58 6.38 -7.16 -13.99
CA HIS A 58 7.34 -6.70 -13.01
C HIS A 58 6.77 -6.99 -11.63
N ARG A 59 7.48 -7.79 -10.86
CA ARG A 59 6.99 -8.29 -9.59
C ARG A 59 6.60 -7.15 -8.64
N LEU A 60 7.43 -6.12 -8.56
CA LEU A 60 7.14 -5.00 -7.66
C LEU A 60 5.87 -4.27 -8.05
N THR A 61 5.63 -4.13 -9.34
CA THR A 61 4.43 -3.46 -9.82
C THR A 61 3.19 -4.28 -9.49
N ILE A 62 3.27 -5.59 -9.64
CA ILE A 62 2.17 -6.48 -9.29
C ILE A 62 1.86 -6.37 -7.79
N GLU A 63 2.90 -6.43 -6.97
CA GLU A 63 2.72 -6.34 -5.52
C GLU A 63 2.17 -4.98 -5.11
N ALA A 64 2.67 -3.92 -5.74
CA ALA A 64 2.20 -2.58 -5.43
C ALA A 64 0.71 -2.43 -5.75
N ALA A 65 0.29 -2.93 -6.90
CA ALA A 65 -1.12 -2.85 -7.28
C ALA A 65 -1.99 -3.64 -6.30
N ARG A 66 -1.54 -4.82 -5.91
CA ARG A 66 -2.28 -5.62 -4.93
C ARG A 66 -2.41 -4.91 -3.60
N ASN A 67 -1.33 -4.28 -3.16
CA ASN A 67 -1.34 -3.56 -1.89
C ASN A 67 -2.26 -2.36 -1.94
N MET A 68 -2.31 -1.67 -3.07
CA MET A 68 -3.22 -0.54 -3.22
C MET A 68 -4.67 -0.98 -3.09
N VAL A 69 -5.03 -2.07 -3.75
CA VAL A 69 -6.39 -2.59 -3.68
C VAL A 69 -6.71 -3.06 -2.26
N ALA A 70 -5.76 -3.72 -1.61
CA ALA A 70 -5.96 -4.18 -0.24
C ALA A 70 -6.23 -3.02 0.72
N LEU A 71 -5.54 -1.89 0.54
CA LEU A 71 -5.76 -0.72 1.38
C LEU A 71 -7.15 -0.14 1.15
N VAL A 72 -7.61 -0.11 -0.10
CA VAL A 72 -8.95 0.35 -0.42
C VAL A 72 -10.00 -0.54 0.25
N GLU A 73 -9.77 -1.85 0.22
CA GLU A 73 -10.72 -2.79 0.83
C GLU A 73 -10.75 -2.65 2.34
N ARG A 74 -9.60 -2.40 2.96
CA ARG A 74 -9.57 -2.12 4.39
C ARG A 74 -10.33 -0.86 4.72
N ALA A 75 -10.17 0.17 3.90
CA ALA A 75 -10.88 1.43 4.11
C ALA A 75 -12.40 1.23 3.99
N ALA A 76 -12.82 0.41 3.02
CA ALA A 76 -14.23 0.11 2.86
C ALA A 76 -14.81 -0.59 4.07
N HIS A 77 -14.01 -1.47 4.67
CA HIS A 77 -14.43 -2.17 5.89
C HIS A 77 -14.71 -1.18 7.02
N TYR A 78 -13.79 -0.23 7.22
CA TYR A 78 -13.97 0.77 8.28
C TYR A 78 -15.12 1.73 7.96
N ARG A 79 -15.30 2.07 6.69
CA ARG A 79 -16.39 2.97 6.29
C ARG A 79 -17.76 2.37 6.61
N SER A 80 -17.90 1.08 6.44
CA SER A 80 -19.18 0.41 6.65
C SER A 80 -19.45 0.05 8.12
N LYS A 81 -18.45 0.25 8.98
CA LYS A 81 -18.56 -0.13 10.37
C LYS A 81 -19.34 0.93 11.13
N PRO A 82 -20.41 0.55 11.86
CA PRO A 82 -21.16 1.53 12.63
C PRO A 82 -20.31 2.01 13.81
N GLU A 83 -20.53 3.25 14.19
CA GLU A 83 -19.83 3.81 15.35
C GLU A 83 -20.40 3.37 16.66
#